data_d48693f6c3d713c9eb053944d2224673
#
_entry.id   d48693f6c3d713c9eb053944d2224673
#
_cell.length_a   1.000
_cell.length_b   1.000
_cell.length_c   1.000
_cell.angle_alpha   90.00
_cell.angle_beta   90.00
_cell.angle_gamma   90.00
#
_symmetry.space_group_name_H-M   'P 1'
#
loop_
_entity.id
_entity.type
_entity.pdbx_description
1 polymer ?
#
loop_
_entity_poly.entity_id
_entity_poly.type
_entity_poly.pdbx_seq_one_letter_code
_entity_poly.pdbx_strand_id
1 'polypeptide(L)'
;MTRAGGEDFTSAITYAGGTVASFIVAPPIVNNIDRVAIERRHLTTANDMLAPFVLKGAALDGQLCNRQMPIFTGVERFNLSLKYVKDDSATSKRTGYQGPLVLCSVHYTPISGHYTNNEITTYLAKNERILIWFAPLKTAGYYIPYRALVTTEAGDLSVVLTELTE
;
A
#
# COMPACT_ATOMS: atom_id res chain seq x y z
N MET A 1 1.74 27.17 14.96
CA MET A 1 1.60 25.82 14.36
C MET A 1 1.92 25.95 12.88
N THR A 2 3.14 25.78 12.47
CA THR A 2 3.55 25.72 11.06
C THR A 2 3.17 24.35 10.55
N ARG A 3 2.10 24.25 9.78
CA ARG A 3 1.86 23.08 8.92
C ARG A 3 3.07 22.99 7.98
N ALA A 4 3.87 21.95 8.09
CA ALA A 4 4.78 21.56 7.03
C ALA A 4 3.89 21.40 5.79
N GLY A 5 4.20 22.13 4.70
CA GLY A 5 3.34 22.29 3.56
C GLY A 5 3.06 20.96 2.84
N GLY A 6 2.01 20.29 3.26
CA GLY A 6 1.39 19.27 2.43
C GLY A 6 0.58 20.02 1.37
N GLU A 7 1.04 19.97 0.13
CA GLU A 7 0.24 20.41 -1.00
C GLU A 7 -0.98 19.49 -1.08
N ASP A 8 -2.18 20.06 -0.99
CA ASP A 8 -3.41 19.33 -1.20
C ASP A 8 -3.61 19.10 -2.71
N PHE A 9 -3.53 17.85 -3.13
CA PHE A 9 -3.79 17.47 -4.51
C PHE A 9 -5.15 16.80 -4.64
N THR A 10 -5.85 17.16 -5.71
CA THR A 10 -7.01 16.39 -6.19
C THR A 10 -6.59 15.63 -7.44
N SER A 11 -6.82 14.33 -7.47
CA SER A 11 -6.50 13.51 -8.65
C SER A 11 -7.71 12.71 -9.11
N ALA A 12 -7.86 12.61 -10.44
CA ALA A 12 -8.79 11.68 -11.08
C ALA A 12 -7.97 10.76 -11.98
N ILE A 13 -8.10 9.45 -11.77
CA ILE A 13 -7.30 8.44 -12.46
C ILE A 13 -8.25 7.44 -13.12
N THR A 14 -8.00 7.13 -14.38
CA THR A 14 -8.69 6.05 -15.11
C THR A 14 -7.71 4.90 -15.33
N TYR A 15 -8.10 3.72 -14.91
CA TYR A 15 -7.35 2.49 -15.14
C TYR A 15 -8.01 1.65 -16.23
N ALA A 16 -7.22 1.04 -17.10
CA ALA A 16 -7.67 0.10 -18.11
C ALA A 16 -6.64 -1.02 -18.27
N GLY A 17 -7.07 -2.27 -18.02
CA GLY A 17 -6.22 -3.45 -18.18
C GLY A 17 -4.92 -3.44 -17.34
N GLY A 18 -4.97 -2.91 -16.11
CA GLY A 18 -3.78 -2.82 -15.26
C GLY A 18 -2.79 -1.71 -15.66
N THR A 19 -3.24 -0.75 -16.46
CA THR A 19 -2.46 0.40 -16.89
C THR A 19 -3.23 1.68 -16.55
N VAL A 20 -2.52 2.75 -16.21
CA VAL A 20 -3.11 4.08 -16.09
C VAL A 20 -3.39 4.61 -17.50
N ALA A 21 -4.66 4.66 -17.89
CA ALA A 21 -5.10 5.15 -19.19
C ALA A 21 -5.05 6.68 -19.26
N SER A 22 -5.47 7.34 -18.19
CA SER A 22 -5.36 8.80 -18.03
C SER A 22 -5.31 9.19 -16.56
N PHE A 23 -4.71 10.32 -16.26
CA PHE A 23 -4.80 10.94 -14.95
C PHE A 23 -4.78 12.47 -15.09
N ILE A 24 -5.50 13.13 -14.17
CA ILE A 24 -5.53 14.58 -14.01
C ILE A 24 -5.20 14.88 -12.55
N VAL A 25 -4.31 15.83 -12.33
CA VAL A 25 -3.92 16.29 -11.00
C VAL A 25 -4.08 17.81 -10.93
N ALA A 26 -4.71 18.29 -9.89
CA ALA A 26 -4.87 19.70 -9.62
C ALA A 26 -4.38 20.04 -8.20
N PRO A 27 -3.46 20.99 -8.01
CA PRO A 27 -2.73 21.72 -9.05
C PRO A 27 -1.80 20.82 -9.88
N PRO A 28 -1.42 21.21 -11.12
CA PRO A 28 -0.53 20.40 -11.96
C PRO A 28 0.85 20.22 -11.34
N ILE A 29 1.33 18.97 -11.27
CA ILE A 29 2.66 18.62 -10.72
C ILE A 29 3.75 18.50 -11.78
N VAL A 30 3.38 18.58 -13.06
CA VAL A 30 4.24 18.26 -14.24
C VAL A 30 5.53 19.09 -14.30
N ASN A 31 5.53 20.29 -13.74
CA ASN A 31 6.66 21.22 -13.76
C ASN A 31 7.35 21.37 -12.39
N ASN A 32 7.03 20.51 -11.42
CA ASN A 32 7.70 20.60 -10.13
C ASN A 32 9.07 19.92 -10.23
N ILE A 33 10.12 20.73 -10.31
CA ILE A 33 11.52 20.29 -10.47
C ILE A 33 12.04 19.55 -9.23
N ASP A 34 11.38 19.68 -8.08
CA ASP A 34 11.76 19.00 -6.84
C ASP A 34 11.20 17.58 -6.77
N ARG A 35 10.38 17.16 -7.74
CA ARG A 35 9.82 15.81 -7.82
C ARG A 35 10.51 14.98 -8.88
N VAL A 36 10.64 13.69 -8.62
CA VAL A 36 11.07 12.71 -9.62
C VAL A 36 10.02 12.64 -10.73
N ALA A 37 10.42 12.88 -11.98
CA ALA A 37 9.51 12.93 -13.12
C ALA A 37 8.71 11.62 -13.31
N ILE A 38 7.41 11.76 -13.57
CA ILE A 38 6.56 10.62 -13.93
C ILE A 38 6.65 10.41 -15.44
N GLU A 39 7.22 9.27 -15.83
CA GLU A 39 7.32 8.87 -17.24
C GLU A 39 6.20 7.88 -17.61
N ARG A 40 5.85 7.79 -18.89
CA ARG A 40 4.80 6.86 -19.37
C ARG A 40 5.07 5.41 -18.97
N ARG A 41 6.33 4.97 -19.00
CA ARG A 41 6.72 3.61 -18.58
C ARG A 41 6.39 3.31 -17.11
N HIS A 42 6.34 4.32 -16.25
CA HIS A 42 5.98 4.16 -14.84
C HIS A 42 4.49 3.87 -14.63
N LEU A 43 3.65 4.18 -15.61
CA LEU A 43 2.20 4.07 -15.56
C LEU A 43 1.68 2.75 -16.14
N THR A 44 2.53 2.02 -16.87
CA THR A 44 2.21 0.66 -17.29
C THR A 44 2.25 -0.28 -16.10
N THR A 45 1.29 -1.18 -15.95
CA THR A 45 1.18 -2.13 -14.82
C THR A 45 0.93 -1.47 -13.45
N ALA A 46 0.43 -0.25 -13.39
CA ALA A 46 0.07 0.42 -12.15
C ALA A 46 -1.40 0.18 -11.78
N ASN A 47 -1.65 -0.08 -10.50
CA ASN A 47 -2.98 -0.24 -9.94
C ASN A 47 -3.34 0.97 -9.06
N ASP A 48 -4.61 1.11 -8.72
CA ASP A 48 -5.05 2.03 -7.68
C ASP A 48 -4.49 1.63 -6.30
N MET A 49 -4.72 2.49 -5.29
CA MET A 49 -4.12 2.29 -3.97
C MET A 49 -4.79 1.18 -3.16
N LEU A 50 -6.00 0.77 -3.46
CA LEU A 50 -6.78 -0.16 -2.63
C LEU A 50 -6.90 -1.56 -3.23
N ALA A 51 -7.14 -1.66 -4.55
CA ALA A 51 -7.36 -2.94 -5.23
C ALA A 51 -6.26 -4.00 -4.98
N PRO A 52 -4.96 -3.65 -4.91
CA PRO A 52 -3.91 -4.63 -4.67
C PRO A 52 -3.95 -5.30 -3.30
N PHE A 53 -4.66 -4.72 -2.33
CA PHE A 53 -4.79 -5.28 -0.99
C PHE A 53 -5.91 -6.32 -0.85
N VAL A 54 -6.77 -6.47 -1.86
CA VAL A 54 -7.67 -7.61 -1.94
C VAL A 54 -6.94 -8.75 -2.66
N LEU A 55 -6.34 -9.64 -1.88
CA LEU A 55 -5.52 -10.72 -2.42
C LEU A 55 -6.39 -11.88 -2.87
N LYS A 56 -5.98 -12.51 -3.99
CA LYS A 56 -6.49 -13.81 -4.45
C LYS A 56 -5.45 -14.89 -4.22
N GLY A 57 -5.89 -16.06 -3.72
CA GLY A 57 -5.03 -17.21 -3.50
C GLY A 57 -5.82 -18.49 -3.28
N ALA A 58 -5.19 -19.63 -3.47
CA ALA A 58 -5.82 -20.94 -3.25
C ALA A 58 -5.95 -21.28 -1.75
N ALA A 59 -5.02 -20.79 -0.94
CA ALA A 59 -4.96 -21.03 0.50
C ALA A 59 -4.46 -19.79 1.24
N LEU A 60 -4.75 -19.73 2.54
CA LEU A 60 -4.16 -18.75 3.47
C LEU A 60 -2.77 -19.26 3.87
N ASP A 61 -1.78 -18.99 3.07
CA ASP A 61 -0.41 -19.44 3.25
C ASP A 61 0.63 -18.40 2.79
N GLY A 62 1.91 -18.74 2.91
CA GLY A 62 3.02 -17.86 2.55
C GLY A 62 3.04 -17.42 1.09
N GLN A 63 2.36 -18.12 0.18
CA GLN A 63 2.31 -17.73 -1.24
C GLN A 63 1.52 -16.42 -1.45
N LEU A 64 0.61 -16.09 -0.53
CA LEU A 64 -0.10 -14.81 -0.54
C LEU A 64 0.86 -13.62 -0.43
N CYS A 65 1.99 -13.78 0.27
CA CYS A 65 2.99 -12.74 0.44
C CYS A 65 4.03 -12.70 -0.68
N ASN A 66 4.02 -13.62 -1.64
CA ASN A 66 4.99 -13.62 -2.74
C ASN A 66 4.46 -12.81 -3.92
N ARG A 67 4.37 -11.50 -3.76
CA ARG A 67 3.87 -10.61 -4.82
C ARG A 67 4.41 -9.19 -4.73
N GLN A 68 4.37 -8.53 -5.87
CA GLN A 68 4.68 -7.12 -6.01
C GLN A 68 3.42 -6.38 -6.43
N MET A 69 3.14 -5.28 -5.75
CA MET A 69 1.97 -4.43 -5.97
C MET A 69 2.42 -3.07 -6.50
N PRO A 70 2.34 -2.85 -7.81
CA PRO A 70 2.64 -1.56 -8.42
C PRO A 70 1.47 -0.60 -8.20
N ILE A 71 1.69 0.51 -7.51
CA ILE A 71 0.65 1.46 -7.10
C ILE A 71 0.92 2.84 -7.69
N PHE A 72 -0.14 3.50 -8.18
CA PHE A 72 -0.13 4.88 -8.58
C PHE A 72 -1.27 5.65 -7.90
N THR A 73 -0.94 6.70 -7.15
CA THR A 73 -1.89 7.50 -6.37
C THR A 73 -2.44 8.71 -7.14
N GLY A 74 -1.98 8.93 -8.39
CA GLY A 74 -2.21 10.16 -9.15
C GLY A 74 -1.06 11.16 -9.00
N VAL A 75 -0.27 11.05 -7.94
CA VAL A 75 0.87 11.94 -7.66
C VAL A 75 2.17 11.15 -7.56
N GLU A 76 2.13 9.96 -6.96
CA GLU A 76 3.30 9.13 -6.74
C GLU A 76 3.11 7.71 -7.30
N ARG A 77 4.17 7.18 -7.86
CA ARG A 77 4.31 5.81 -8.32
C ARG A 77 5.32 5.09 -7.45
N PHE A 78 4.89 4.00 -6.84
CA PHE A 78 5.74 3.15 -6.01
C PHE A 78 5.35 1.68 -6.12
N ASN A 79 6.25 0.80 -5.70
CA ASN A 79 5.96 -0.62 -5.53
C ASN A 79 5.90 -0.97 -4.04
N LEU A 80 4.97 -1.85 -3.69
CA LEU A 80 5.02 -2.57 -2.43
C LEU A 80 5.33 -4.04 -2.74
N SER A 81 6.43 -4.54 -2.18
CA SER A 81 6.81 -5.95 -2.31
C SER A 81 6.49 -6.66 -1.00
N LEU A 82 5.67 -7.71 -1.07
CA LEU A 82 5.33 -8.52 0.09
C LEU A 82 6.28 -9.71 0.19
N LYS A 83 6.65 -10.07 1.43
CA LYS A 83 7.41 -11.26 1.74
C LYS A 83 6.82 -11.96 2.97
N TYR A 84 6.69 -13.27 2.90
CA TYR A 84 6.20 -14.09 4.00
C TYR A 84 7.09 -14.00 5.24
N VAL A 85 6.46 -13.87 6.40
CA VAL A 85 7.14 -13.87 7.70
C VAL A 85 6.75 -15.12 8.48
N LYS A 86 5.44 -15.31 8.74
CA LYS A 86 4.92 -16.47 9.49
C LYS A 86 3.41 -16.57 9.37
N ASP A 87 2.88 -17.72 9.75
CA ASP A 87 1.47 -17.86 10.09
C ASP A 87 1.20 -17.26 11.46
N ASP A 88 0.00 -16.70 11.64
CA ASP A 88 -0.41 -16.03 12.87
C ASP A 88 -1.91 -16.29 13.13
N SER A 89 -2.46 -15.75 14.20
CA SER A 89 -3.88 -15.86 14.52
C SER A 89 -4.42 -14.63 15.22
N ALA A 90 -5.64 -14.22 14.85
CA ALA A 90 -6.41 -13.22 15.57
C ALA A 90 -7.16 -13.87 16.72
N THR A 91 -6.85 -13.46 17.95
CA THR A 91 -7.46 -14.01 19.18
C THR A 91 -8.29 -12.97 19.93
N SER A 92 -8.17 -11.68 19.58
CA SER A 92 -8.86 -10.60 20.27
C SER A 92 -10.34 -10.54 19.89
N LYS A 93 -11.21 -10.52 20.89
CA LYS A 93 -12.65 -10.29 20.72
C LYS A 93 -13.01 -8.86 20.37
N ARG A 94 -12.05 -7.93 20.40
CA ARG A 94 -12.26 -6.50 20.08
C ARG A 94 -12.11 -6.19 18.60
N THR A 95 -11.67 -7.15 17.81
CA THR A 95 -11.49 -7.02 16.37
C THR A 95 -12.59 -7.80 15.65
N GLY A 96 -12.94 -7.37 14.46
CA GLY A 96 -14.04 -7.95 13.68
C GLY A 96 -13.80 -9.36 13.14
N TYR A 97 -12.65 -9.97 13.46
CA TYR A 97 -12.28 -11.30 13.01
C TYR A 97 -11.49 -12.06 14.06
N GLN A 98 -11.79 -13.35 14.22
CA GLN A 98 -11.02 -14.32 15.00
C GLN A 98 -10.72 -15.54 14.12
N GLY A 99 -9.46 -15.95 14.07
CA GLY A 99 -9.05 -17.09 13.23
C GLY A 99 -7.63 -16.95 12.68
N PRO A 100 -7.28 -17.81 11.72
CA PRO A 100 -5.95 -17.85 11.16
C PRO A 100 -5.62 -16.61 10.34
N LEU A 101 -4.37 -16.17 10.40
CA LEU A 101 -3.81 -15.04 9.66
C LEU A 101 -2.51 -15.45 8.98
N VAL A 102 -2.15 -14.74 7.93
CA VAL A 102 -0.80 -14.76 7.36
C VAL A 102 -0.16 -13.39 7.54
N LEU A 103 1.05 -13.36 8.10
CA LEU A 103 1.86 -12.16 8.26
C LEU A 103 2.85 -12.03 7.12
N CYS A 104 2.79 -10.89 6.43
CA CYS A 104 3.75 -10.46 5.44
C CYS A 104 4.52 -9.22 5.92
N SER A 105 5.81 -9.15 5.64
CA SER A 105 6.54 -7.89 5.63
C SER A 105 6.29 -7.17 4.31
N VAL A 106 6.34 -5.83 4.35
CA VAL A 106 6.13 -4.97 3.19
C VAL A 106 7.38 -4.14 2.97
N HIS A 107 7.92 -4.16 1.77
CA HIS A 107 9.01 -3.28 1.36
C HIS A 107 8.49 -2.23 0.38
N TYR A 108 8.71 -0.97 0.69
CA TYR A 108 8.33 0.17 -0.13
C TYR A 108 9.48 0.58 -1.05
N THR A 109 9.21 0.68 -2.34
CA THR A 109 10.17 1.15 -3.35
C THR A 109 9.59 2.33 -4.10
N PRO A 110 10.02 3.57 -3.84
CA PRO A 110 9.60 4.75 -4.60
C PRO A 110 10.11 4.67 -6.03
N ILE A 111 9.28 5.05 -7.00
CA ILE A 111 9.62 5.02 -8.44
C ILE A 111 9.66 6.44 -9.01
N SER A 112 8.56 7.20 -8.87
CA SER A 112 8.46 8.56 -9.39
C SER A 112 7.35 9.37 -8.72
N GLY A 113 7.34 10.66 -8.94
CA GLY A 113 6.34 11.57 -8.38
C GLY A 113 6.63 12.05 -6.95
N HIS A 114 7.46 11.35 -6.20
CA HIS A 114 7.88 11.76 -4.86
C HIS A 114 8.90 12.91 -4.93
N TYR A 115 9.02 13.67 -3.85
CA TYR A 115 10.06 14.70 -3.74
C TYR A 115 11.46 14.06 -3.63
N THR A 116 12.44 14.62 -4.33
CA THR A 116 13.82 14.09 -4.41
C THR A 116 14.52 14.04 -3.05
N ASN A 117 14.20 14.97 -2.15
CA ASN A 117 14.81 15.10 -0.83
C ASN A 117 13.79 14.88 0.30
N ASN A 118 12.81 13.98 0.13
CA ASN A 118 11.80 13.72 1.14
C ASN A 118 12.31 12.70 2.17
N GLU A 119 12.44 13.13 3.43
CA GLU A 119 12.88 12.28 4.54
C GLU A 119 11.93 11.12 4.79
N ILE A 120 10.60 11.34 4.66
CA ILE A 120 9.59 10.30 4.85
C ILE A 120 9.72 9.22 3.78
N THR A 121 9.90 9.61 2.51
CA THR A 121 10.13 8.66 1.40
C THR A 121 11.39 7.84 1.64
N THR A 122 12.49 8.49 2.06
CA THR A 122 13.74 7.83 2.38
C THR A 122 13.60 6.90 3.57
N TYR A 123 12.90 7.32 4.61
CA TYR A 123 12.62 6.50 5.79
C TYR A 123 11.81 5.25 5.43
N LEU A 124 10.70 5.41 4.70
CA LEU A 124 9.84 4.29 4.29
C LEU A 124 10.59 3.30 3.38
N ALA A 125 11.46 3.78 2.48
CA ALA A 125 12.26 2.92 1.60
C ALA A 125 13.31 2.09 2.35
N LYS A 126 13.76 2.55 3.53
CA LYS A 126 14.71 1.86 4.39
C LYS A 126 14.03 1.08 5.52
N ASN A 127 12.74 1.27 5.73
CA ASN A 127 12.01 0.67 6.83
C ASN A 127 11.72 -0.81 6.57
N GLU A 128 12.33 -1.69 7.34
CA GLU A 128 12.10 -3.14 7.28
C GLU A 128 10.96 -3.61 8.20
N ARG A 129 10.35 -2.71 8.96
CA ARG A 129 9.29 -3.00 9.93
C ARG A 129 7.95 -2.42 9.51
N ILE A 130 7.59 -2.64 8.24
CA ILE A 130 6.24 -2.46 7.73
C ILE A 130 5.64 -3.86 7.61
N LEU A 131 4.59 -4.12 8.37
CA LEU A 131 3.98 -5.44 8.49
C LEU A 131 2.50 -5.39 8.15
N ILE A 132 1.99 -6.42 7.51
CA ILE A 132 0.58 -6.55 7.19
C ILE A 132 0.11 -7.98 7.44
N TRP A 133 -1.02 -8.13 8.13
CA TRP A 133 -1.69 -9.39 8.37
C TRP A 133 -2.89 -9.51 7.46
N PHE A 134 -3.04 -10.64 6.80
CA PHE A 134 -4.19 -10.94 5.95
C PHE A 134 -5.10 -11.97 6.60
N ALA A 135 -6.40 -11.70 6.55
CA ALA A 135 -7.47 -12.60 6.97
C ALA A 135 -8.27 -13.09 5.76
N PRO A 136 -8.83 -14.31 5.80
CA PRO A 136 -9.75 -14.77 4.75
C PRO A 136 -11.08 -14.03 4.83
N LEU A 137 -11.67 -13.76 3.67
CA LEU A 137 -13.09 -13.42 3.54
C LEU A 137 -13.94 -14.68 3.57
N LYS A 138 -15.26 -14.55 3.84
CA LYS A 138 -16.23 -15.65 3.67
C LYS A 138 -16.25 -16.14 2.22
N THR A 139 -16.07 -15.24 1.24
CA THR A 139 -15.85 -15.60 -0.15
C THR A 139 -14.52 -16.31 -0.30
N ALA A 140 -14.58 -17.61 -0.60
CA ALA A 140 -13.40 -18.45 -0.70
C ALA A 140 -12.37 -17.92 -1.71
N GLY A 141 -11.09 -17.97 -1.34
CA GLY A 141 -9.98 -17.55 -2.18
C GLY A 141 -9.70 -16.05 -2.19
N TYR A 142 -10.36 -15.28 -1.33
CA TYR A 142 -10.07 -13.85 -1.16
C TYR A 142 -9.59 -13.55 0.26
N TYR A 143 -8.63 -12.65 0.35
CA TYR A 143 -7.98 -12.26 1.61
C TYR A 143 -7.83 -10.75 1.66
N ILE A 144 -8.06 -10.16 2.84
CA ILE A 144 -7.99 -8.72 3.07
C ILE A 144 -7.06 -8.37 4.22
N PRO A 145 -6.57 -7.14 4.29
CA PRO A 145 -5.82 -6.66 5.43
C PRO A 145 -6.68 -6.72 6.70
N TYR A 146 -6.20 -7.47 7.67
CA TYR A 146 -6.75 -7.49 9.02
C TYR A 146 -6.06 -6.45 9.91
N ARG A 147 -4.74 -6.33 9.76
CA ARG A 147 -3.93 -5.39 10.51
C ARG A 147 -2.76 -4.91 9.65
N ALA A 148 -2.43 -3.63 9.76
CA ALA A 148 -1.18 -3.08 9.27
C ALA A 148 -0.43 -2.43 10.44
N LEU A 149 0.90 -2.53 10.42
CA LEU A 149 1.79 -1.91 11.40
C LEU A 149 2.96 -1.27 10.65
N VAL A 150 3.21 -0.01 10.98
CA VAL A 150 4.39 0.73 10.52
C VAL A 150 5.13 1.22 11.76
N THR A 151 6.34 0.73 11.96
CA THR A 151 7.23 1.26 12.99
C THR A 151 7.80 2.59 12.53
N THR A 152 7.67 3.62 13.34
CA THR A 152 8.23 4.96 13.10
C THR A 152 9.20 5.33 14.23
N GLU A 153 9.98 6.38 14.05
CA GLU A 153 10.84 6.92 15.11
C GLU A 153 10.06 7.40 16.33
N ALA A 154 8.80 7.84 16.10
CA ALA A 154 7.90 8.28 17.17
C ALA A 154 7.13 7.12 17.83
N GLY A 155 7.27 5.89 17.33
CA GLY A 155 6.58 4.70 17.81
C GLY A 155 5.85 3.92 16.71
N ASP A 156 5.10 2.92 17.11
CA ASP A 156 4.38 2.04 16.19
C ASP A 156 2.99 2.62 15.84
N LEU A 157 2.74 2.83 14.55
CA LEU A 157 1.42 3.12 14.00
C LEU A 157 0.75 1.79 13.62
N SER A 158 -0.40 1.49 14.21
CA SER A 158 -1.16 0.27 13.91
C SER A 158 -2.59 0.58 13.51
N VAL A 159 -3.02 0.02 12.38
CA VAL A 159 -4.41 0.04 11.92
C VAL A 159 -4.93 -1.39 11.97
N VAL A 160 -6.12 -1.59 12.54
CA VAL A 160 -6.73 -2.92 12.72
C VAL A 160 -8.17 -2.87 12.22
N LEU A 161 -8.60 -3.92 11.53
CA LEU A 161 -9.98 -4.13 11.12
C LEU A 161 -10.85 -4.32 12.38
N THR A 162 -11.83 -3.44 12.59
CA THR A 162 -12.73 -3.49 13.76
C THR A 162 -14.02 -4.24 13.47
N GLU A 163 -14.48 -4.22 12.22
CA GLU A 163 -15.71 -4.91 11.81
C GLU A 163 -15.60 -5.35 10.35
N LEU A 164 -16.11 -6.54 10.07
CA LEU A 164 -16.26 -7.08 8.72
C LEU A 164 -17.69 -7.55 8.55
N THR A 165 -18.48 -6.79 7.80
CA THR A 165 -19.84 -7.19 7.36
C THR A 165 -19.76 -7.64 5.90
N GLU A 166 -20.24 -8.85 5.63
CA GLU A 166 -20.38 -9.45 4.29
C GLU A 166 -21.84 -9.90 4.05
#